data_2a2642921327bf4876a12f4f6340af8b
#
_entry.id   2a2642921327bf4876a12f4f6340af8b
#
_cell.length_a   1.000
_cell.length_b   1.000
_cell.length_c   1.000
_cell.angle_alpha   90.00
_cell.angle_beta   90.00
_cell.angle_gamma   90.00
#
_symmetry.space_group_name_H-M   'P 1'
#
loop_
_entity.id
_entity.type
_entity.pdbx_description
1 polymer ?
#
loop_
_entity_poly.entity_id
_entity_poly.type
_entity_poly.pdbx_seq_one_letter_code
_entity_poly.pdbx_strand_id
1 'polypeptide(L)'
;MSLFFYYGDECPHCEKMMPLIDQLEKETDVKVERVEVWHNDENLHTLESIPEQKDCGGVPYLWNDVSRKGICGEATIEELKSWAGA
;
A
#
# COMPACT_ATOMS: atom_id res chain seq x y z
N MET A 1 -0.88 10.60 -10.75
CA MET A 1 -0.92 10.14 -9.35
C MET A 1 -0.85 8.62 -9.34
N SER A 2 0.04 8.08 -8.53
CA SER A 2 0.18 6.62 -8.40
C SER A 2 -0.01 6.20 -6.95
N LEU A 3 -0.79 5.15 -6.77
CA LEU A 3 -1.06 4.54 -5.48
C LEU A 3 -0.49 3.13 -5.49
N PHE A 4 0.24 2.78 -4.44
CA PHE A 4 0.93 1.49 -4.35
C PHE A 4 0.55 0.78 -3.05
N PHE A 5 0.35 -0.53 -3.16
CA PHE A 5 0.17 -1.40 -2.01
C PHE A 5 1.30 -2.43 -2.02
N TYR A 6 2.26 -2.25 -1.13
CA TYR A 6 3.39 -3.17 -0.97
C TYR A 6 3.00 -4.27 0.00
N TYR A 7 3.17 -5.53 -0.41
CA TYR A 7 2.70 -6.66 0.37
C TYR A 7 3.63 -7.87 0.21
N GLY A 8 3.43 -8.87 1.08
CA GLY A 8 4.06 -10.18 0.96
C GLY A 8 2.98 -11.23 0.78
N ASP A 9 3.21 -12.22 -0.07
CA ASP A 9 2.22 -13.25 -0.38
C ASP A 9 1.73 -14.01 0.86
N GLU A 10 2.61 -14.23 1.84
CA GLU A 10 2.27 -14.96 3.06
C GLU A 10 1.93 -14.06 4.24
N CYS A 11 1.76 -12.78 4.02
CA CYS A 11 1.51 -11.80 5.07
C CYS A 11 0.02 -11.78 5.44
N PRO A 12 -0.37 -12.23 6.66
CA PRO A 12 -1.79 -12.23 7.05
C PRO A 12 -2.42 -10.84 7.08
N HIS A 13 -1.67 -9.84 7.52
CA HIS A 13 -2.16 -8.46 7.56
C HIS A 13 -2.38 -7.91 6.16
N CYS A 14 -1.54 -8.30 5.21
CA CYS A 14 -1.68 -7.91 3.81
C CYS A 14 -2.94 -8.54 3.21
N GLU A 15 -3.21 -9.80 3.54
CA GLU A 15 -4.41 -10.51 3.07
C GLU A 15 -5.69 -9.80 3.51
N LYS A 16 -5.70 -9.28 4.73
CA LYS A 16 -6.86 -8.55 5.26
C LYS A 16 -7.09 -7.23 4.52
N MET A 17 -6.02 -6.65 3.97
CA MET A 17 -6.12 -5.39 3.22
C MET A 17 -6.65 -5.57 1.81
N MET A 18 -6.46 -6.74 1.20
CA MET A 18 -6.87 -6.97 -0.20
C MET A 18 -8.34 -6.62 -0.48
N PRO A 19 -9.31 -7.13 0.32
CA PRO A 19 -10.72 -6.77 0.07
C PRO A 19 -10.99 -5.28 0.26
N LEU A 20 -10.28 -4.64 1.19
CA LEU A 20 -10.45 -3.21 1.42
C LEU A 20 -9.93 -2.38 0.25
N ILE A 21 -8.83 -2.81 -0.36
CA ILE A 21 -8.28 -2.15 -1.53
C ILE A 21 -9.21 -2.35 -2.73
N ASP A 22 -9.77 -3.55 -2.90
CA ASP A 22 -10.77 -3.81 -3.93
C ASP A 22 -12.00 -2.91 -3.75
N GLN A 23 -12.44 -2.74 -2.52
CA GLN A 23 -13.56 -1.85 -2.18
C GLN A 23 -13.23 -0.40 -2.50
N LEU A 24 -12.03 0.04 -2.16
CA LEU A 24 -11.58 1.40 -2.46
C LEU A 24 -11.63 1.68 -3.97
N GLU A 25 -11.12 0.75 -4.77
CA GLU A 25 -11.11 0.88 -6.22
C GLU A 25 -12.52 0.93 -6.80
N LYS A 26 -13.44 0.16 -6.22
CA LYS A 26 -14.83 0.13 -6.66
C LYS A 26 -15.57 1.43 -6.34
N GLU A 27 -15.35 1.96 -5.13
CA GLU A 27 -16.12 3.10 -4.64
C GLU A 27 -15.60 4.44 -5.14
N THR A 28 -14.31 4.52 -5.49
CA THR A 28 -13.67 5.81 -5.81
C THR A 28 -13.06 5.88 -7.19
N ASP A 29 -13.12 4.81 -7.97
CA ASP A 29 -12.53 4.71 -9.33
C ASP A 29 -11.02 4.93 -9.37
N VAL A 30 -10.33 4.84 -8.24
CA VAL A 30 -8.86 4.90 -8.23
C VAL A 30 -8.29 3.52 -8.52
N LYS A 31 -7.05 3.48 -8.99
CA LYS A 31 -6.29 2.25 -9.21
C LYS A 31 -5.13 2.18 -8.25
N VAL A 32 -4.97 1.02 -7.61
CA VAL A 32 -3.85 0.77 -6.70
C VAL A 32 -3.00 -0.35 -7.28
N GLU A 33 -1.72 -0.07 -7.50
CA GLU A 33 -0.78 -1.09 -7.92
C GLU A 33 -0.40 -1.96 -6.72
N ARG A 34 -0.56 -3.28 -6.89
CA ARG A 34 -0.19 -4.26 -5.86
C ARG A 34 1.21 -4.75 -6.17
N VAL A 35 2.14 -4.54 -5.23
CA VAL A 35 3.57 -4.79 -5.44
C VAL A 35 4.05 -5.79 -4.39
N GLU A 36 4.27 -7.03 -4.82
CA GLU A 36 4.75 -8.09 -3.93
C GLU A 36 6.26 -7.91 -3.68
N VAL A 37 6.70 -7.95 -2.43
CA VAL A 37 8.09 -7.65 -2.06
C VAL A 37 8.82 -8.80 -1.38
N TRP A 38 8.11 -9.83 -0.90
CA TRP A 38 8.78 -10.93 -0.18
C TRP A 38 9.47 -11.90 -1.13
N HIS A 39 8.99 -12.03 -2.37
CA HIS A 39 9.53 -12.94 -3.37
C HIS A 39 10.09 -12.21 -4.59
N ASN A 40 10.25 -10.89 -4.49
CA ASN A 40 10.75 -10.08 -5.60
C ASN A 40 11.68 -9.00 -5.06
N ASP A 41 12.98 -9.20 -5.25
CA ASP A 41 14.02 -8.31 -4.73
C ASP A 41 13.95 -6.91 -5.34
N GLU A 42 13.61 -6.79 -6.61
CA GLU A 42 13.48 -5.48 -7.27
C GLU A 42 12.37 -4.66 -6.63
N ASN A 43 11.24 -5.30 -6.35
CA ASN A 43 10.11 -4.63 -5.70
C ASN A 43 10.47 -4.25 -4.27
N LEU A 44 11.20 -5.09 -3.56
CA LEU A 44 11.67 -4.78 -2.22
C LEU A 44 12.59 -3.56 -2.23
N HIS A 45 13.51 -3.49 -3.18
CA HIS A 45 14.39 -2.33 -3.33
C HIS A 45 13.58 -1.05 -3.59
N THR A 46 12.54 -1.14 -4.40
CA THR A 46 11.66 0.00 -4.68
C THR A 46 11.00 0.48 -3.40
N LEU A 47 10.48 -0.44 -2.57
CA LEU A 47 9.89 -0.10 -1.28
C LEU A 47 10.93 0.57 -0.38
N GLU A 48 12.11 -0.02 -0.26
CA GLU A 48 13.17 0.48 0.61
C GLU A 48 13.70 1.85 0.17
N SER A 49 13.51 2.22 -1.09
CA SER A 49 13.93 3.52 -1.62
C SER A 49 13.02 4.67 -1.18
N ILE A 50 11.86 4.36 -0.62
CA ILE A 50 10.93 5.38 -0.13
C ILE A 50 11.39 5.83 1.27
N PRO A 51 11.84 7.09 1.44
CA PRO A 51 12.36 7.53 2.76
C PRO A 51 11.33 7.42 3.88
N GLU A 52 10.07 7.69 3.58
CA GLU A 52 8.98 7.66 4.56
C GLU A 52 8.69 6.26 5.08
N GLN A 53 9.10 5.22 4.35
CA GLN A 53 8.88 3.83 4.73
C GLN A 53 9.80 3.36 5.86
N LYS A 54 10.88 4.07 6.13
CA LYS A 54 11.87 3.68 7.14
C LYS A 54 11.27 3.43 8.51
N ASP A 55 10.28 4.22 8.88
CA ASP A 55 9.62 4.09 10.19
C ASP A 55 8.72 2.86 10.26
N CYS A 56 8.28 2.35 9.12
CA CYS A 56 7.46 1.15 9.06
C CYS A 56 8.29 -0.12 9.13
N GLY A 57 9.30 -0.22 8.28
CA GLY A 57 10.22 -1.35 8.26
C GLY A 57 9.65 -2.64 7.73
N GLY A 58 8.48 -2.63 7.07
CA GLY A 58 7.88 -3.85 6.58
C GLY A 58 6.59 -3.64 5.83
N VAL A 59 5.81 -4.71 5.68
CA VAL A 59 4.53 -4.71 4.97
C VAL A 59 3.39 -5.09 5.92
N PRO A 60 2.14 -4.72 5.63
CA PRO A 60 1.70 -3.96 4.45
C PRO A 60 2.09 -2.49 4.54
N TYR A 61 2.40 -1.89 3.40
CA TYR A 61 2.70 -0.47 3.32
C TYR A 61 1.98 0.12 2.10
N LEU A 62 1.23 1.20 2.33
CA LEU A 62 0.50 1.90 1.28
C LEU A 62 1.19 3.23 1.02
N TRP A 63 1.41 3.55 -0.25
CA TRP A 63 2.18 4.73 -0.64
C TRP A 63 1.46 5.52 -1.72
N ASN A 64 1.26 6.81 -1.48
CA ASN A 64 0.75 7.76 -2.47
C ASN A 64 1.91 8.67 -2.86
N ASP A 65 2.38 8.56 -4.10
CA ASP A 65 3.58 9.25 -4.55
C ASP A 65 3.38 10.75 -4.80
N VAL A 66 2.15 11.20 -4.96
CA VAL A 66 1.85 12.62 -5.17
C VAL A 66 1.83 13.38 -3.85
N SER A 67 1.04 12.90 -2.88
CA SER A 67 0.94 13.53 -1.57
C SER A 67 2.11 13.18 -0.65
N ARG A 68 2.89 12.15 -1.00
CA ARG A 68 3.96 11.55 -0.21
C ARG A 68 3.45 11.09 1.16
N LYS A 69 2.25 10.52 1.16
CA LYS A 69 1.63 9.95 2.36
C LYS A 69 1.69 8.44 2.32
N GLY A 70 2.13 7.84 3.41
CA GLY A 70 2.18 6.40 3.58
C GLY A 70 1.32 5.95 4.73
N ILE A 71 0.83 4.71 4.65
CA ILE A 71 0.16 4.04 5.76
C ILE A 71 0.93 2.77 6.06
N CYS A 72 1.40 2.65 7.29
CA CYS A 72 2.12 1.48 7.77
C CYS A 72 1.15 0.54 8.47
N GLY A 73 1.01 -0.68 7.97
CA GLY A 73 0.13 -1.67 8.57
C GLY A 73 -1.30 -1.61 8.03
N GLU A 74 -2.24 -2.11 8.83
CA GLU A 74 -3.64 -2.17 8.42
C GLU A 74 -4.31 -0.80 8.53
N ALA A 75 -5.28 -0.55 7.65
CA ALA A 75 -6.03 0.70 7.62
C ALA A 75 -7.51 0.41 7.39
N THR A 76 -8.37 1.33 7.83
CA THR A 76 -9.81 1.25 7.56
C THR A 76 -10.10 1.79 6.17
N ILE A 77 -11.32 1.52 5.67
CA ILE A 77 -11.73 2.04 4.36
C ILE A 77 -11.73 3.57 4.34
N GLU A 78 -12.10 4.21 5.45
CA GLU A 78 -12.08 5.67 5.57
C GLU A 78 -10.66 6.21 5.49
N GLU A 79 -9.72 5.56 6.15
CA GLU A 79 -8.31 5.92 6.09
C GLU A 79 -7.75 5.76 4.67
N LEU A 80 -8.15 4.69 3.98
CA LEU A 80 -7.74 4.45 2.61
C LEU A 80 -8.28 5.54 1.66
N LYS A 81 -9.53 5.94 1.83
CA LYS A 81 -10.12 7.01 1.02
C LYS A 81 -9.38 8.33 1.21
N SER A 82 -9.07 8.67 2.45
CA SER A 82 -8.31 9.88 2.77
C SER A 82 -6.90 9.81 2.15
N TRP A 83 -6.24 8.67 2.30
CA TRP A 83 -4.91 8.44 1.75
C TRP A 83 -4.89 8.55 0.22
N ALA A 84 -5.90 8.05 -0.45
CA ALA A 84 -6.01 8.08 -1.90
C ALA A 84 -6.40 9.45 -2.45
N GLY A 85 -6.83 10.36 -1.59
CA GLY A 85 -7.31 11.68 -2.01
C GLY A 85 -8.71 11.65 -2.60
N ALA A 86 -9.49 10.66 -2.20
CA ALA A 86 -10.85 10.48 -2.74
C ALA A 86 -11.92 10.92 -1.75
#